data_2342ef4d8f52a731321d42a33c9f5592
#
_entry.id   2342ef4d8f52a731321d42a33c9f5592
#
_cell.length_a   1.000
_cell.length_b   1.000
_cell.length_c   1.000
_cell.angle_alpha   90.00
_cell.angle_beta   90.00
_cell.angle_gamma   90.00
#
_symmetry.space_group_name_H-M   'P 1'
#
loop_
_entity.id
_entity.type
_entity.pdbx_description
1 polymer ?
#
loop_
_entity_poly.entity_id
_entity_poly.type
_entity_poly.pdbx_seq_one_letter_code
_entity_poly.pdbx_strand_id
1 'polypeptide(L)'
;LYDGARTFGATAHVMAARVDSGPIVGVESFIIPDKISVRGLEQIAYVRLAHLFWRMSRDLACDPTPLAELEIAWCGIKSTRQMYREMCELPAGISVGELARRIRAFHDDFRGIPLTCSLHGIRFQLATTATQAPEPPQVVSPPLAAAS
;
A
#
# COMPACT_ATOMS: atom_id res chain seq x y z
N LEU A 1 5.86 3.32 6.46
CA LEU A 1 5.25 4.01 7.63
C LEU A 1 5.92 3.59 8.94
N TYR A 2 6.15 2.30 9.15
CA TYR A 2 6.76 1.78 10.37
C TYR A 2 8.17 2.33 10.60
N ASP A 3 9.02 2.31 9.59
CA ASP A 3 10.42 2.76 9.65
C ASP A 3 10.58 4.29 9.56
N GLY A 4 9.49 5.04 9.52
CA GLY A 4 9.53 6.50 9.45
C GLY A 4 10.06 7.04 8.12
N ALA A 5 9.99 6.25 7.03
CA ALA A 5 10.38 6.71 5.70
C ALA A 5 9.62 7.99 5.32
N ARG A 6 10.33 8.93 4.69
CA ARG A 6 9.76 10.20 4.22
C ARG A 6 9.26 10.15 2.80
N THR A 7 9.74 9.20 2.02
CA THR A 7 9.36 9.00 0.62
C THR A 7 8.87 7.59 0.39
N PHE A 8 7.99 7.44 -0.58
CA PHE A 8 7.49 6.17 -1.08
C PHE A 8 7.33 6.24 -2.58
N GLY A 9 7.12 5.10 -3.27
CA GLY A 9 6.98 5.15 -4.71
C GLY A 9 6.71 3.80 -5.35
N ALA A 10 6.67 3.84 -6.69
CA ALA A 10 6.55 2.67 -7.55
C ALA A 10 7.81 2.56 -8.44
N THR A 11 8.22 1.34 -8.73
CA THR A 11 9.40 1.04 -9.53
C THR A 11 9.02 0.09 -10.67
N ALA A 12 9.45 0.41 -11.88
CA ALA A 12 9.41 -0.48 -13.03
C ALA A 12 10.82 -1.05 -13.27
N HIS A 13 10.90 -2.35 -13.50
CA HIS A 13 12.16 -3.03 -13.78
C HIS A 13 11.99 -4.10 -14.84
N VAL A 14 13.07 -4.44 -15.51
CA VAL A 14 13.09 -5.57 -16.44
C VAL A 14 12.97 -6.87 -15.66
N MET A 15 12.13 -7.78 -16.11
CA MET A 15 11.97 -9.08 -15.45
C MET A 15 13.27 -9.90 -15.53
N ALA A 16 13.67 -10.45 -14.40
CA ALA A 16 14.79 -11.35 -14.26
C ALA A 16 14.35 -12.66 -13.57
N ALA A 17 15.18 -13.68 -13.59
CA ALA A 17 14.86 -14.98 -12.97
C ALA A 17 14.62 -14.91 -11.45
N ARG A 18 15.18 -13.91 -10.79
CA ARG A 18 14.97 -13.65 -9.36
C ARG A 18 14.05 -12.45 -9.19
N VAL A 19 13.13 -12.52 -8.25
CA VAL A 19 12.23 -11.40 -7.90
C VAL A 19 13.06 -10.18 -7.42
N ASP A 20 12.68 -8.99 -7.85
CA ASP A 20 13.30 -7.70 -7.50
C ASP A 20 14.83 -7.70 -7.70
N SER A 21 15.30 -8.11 -8.87
CA SER A 21 16.73 -8.19 -9.19
C SER A 21 17.07 -7.69 -10.60
N GLY A 22 16.06 -7.40 -11.42
CA GLY A 22 16.30 -6.86 -12.75
C GLY A 22 16.67 -5.37 -12.73
N PRO A 23 17.27 -4.85 -13.82
CA PRO A 23 17.60 -3.43 -13.91
C PRO A 23 16.35 -2.56 -13.80
N ILE A 24 16.47 -1.45 -13.07
CA ILE A 24 15.38 -0.49 -12.88
C ILE A 24 15.34 0.43 -14.11
N VAL A 25 14.17 0.55 -14.73
CA VAL A 25 13.92 1.35 -15.93
C VAL A 25 12.94 2.49 -15.72
N GLY A 26 12.31 2.56 -14.56
CA GLY A 26 11.40 3.65 -14.22
C GLY A 26 11.10 3.75 -12.74
N VAL A 27 10.95 4.96 -12.24
CA VAL A 27 10.57 5.24 -10.85
C VAL A 27 9.58 6.41 -10.81
N GLU A 28 8.59 6.29 -9.95
CA GLU A 28 7.71 7.34 -9.51
C GLU A 28 7.77 7.42 -7.99
N SER A 29 8.28 8.52 -7.45
CA SER A 29 8.38 8.72 -6.00
C SER A 29 7.57 9.93 -5.56
N PHE A 30 7.15 9.92 -4.29
CA PHE A 30 6.44 11.04 -3.66
C PHE A 30 6.77 11.14 -2.18
N ILE A 31 6.59 12.32 -1.62
CA ILE A 31 6.72 12.57 -0.20
C ILE A 31 5.49 12.00 0.50
N ILE A 32 5.70 11.21 1.54
CA ILE A 32 4.62 10.65 2.36
C ILE A 32 3.96 11.79 3.14
N PRO A 33 2.65 12.04 2.97
CA PRO A 33 1.95 13.06 3.74
C PRO A 33 1.97 12.77 5.24
N ASP A 34 2.06 13.83 6.04
CA ASP A 34 1.98 13.69 7.49
C ASP A 34 0.67 13.02 7.93
N LYS A 35 0.77 12.17 8.95
CA LYS A 35 -0.38 11.47 9.56
C LYS A 35 -1.21 10.60 8.59
N ILE A 36 -0.71 10.30 7.40
CA ILE A 36 -1.42 9.44 6.46
C ILE A 36 -1.60 8.03 7.05
N SER A 37 -2.75 7.41 6.80
CA SER A 37 -2.99 6.00 7.10
C SER A 37 -2.30 5.10 6.06
N VAL A 38 -2.13 3.82 6.37
CA VAL A 38 -1.61 2.84 5.40
C VAL A 38 -2.49 2.78 4.15
N ARG A 39 -3.80 2.77 4.31
CA ARG A 39 -4.75 2.77 3.18
C ARG A 39 -4.63 4.02 2.30
N GLY A 40 -4.47 5.20 2.93
CA GLY A 40 -4.23 6.44 2.17
C GLY A 40 -2.92 6.41 1.41
N LEU A 41 -1.85 5.86 2.01
CA LEU A 41 -0.57 5.67 1.34
C LEU A 41 -0.69 4.71 0.14
N GLU A 42 -1.40 3.60 0.30
CA GLU A 42 -1.66 2.63 -0.77
C GLU A 42 -2.42 3.27 -1.95
N GLN A 43 -3.41 4.10 -1.68
CA GLN A 43 -4.14 4.82 -2.72
C GLN A 43 -3.23 5.76 -3.53
N ILE A 44 -2.38 6.54 -2.86
CA ILE A 44 -1.42 7.41 -3.55
C ILE A 44 -0.42 6.56 -4.35
N ALA A 45 0.10 5.49 -3.76
CA ALA A 45 1.04 4.60 -4.41
C ALA A 45 0.43 3.95 -5.67
N TYR A 46 -0.85 3.55 -5.62
CA TYR A 46 -1.56 3.00 -6.75
C TYR A 46 -1.69 4.01 -7.91
N VAL A 47 -2.02 5.27 -7.60
CA VAL A 47 -2.07 6.34 -8.62
C VAL A 47 -0.68 6.55 -9.26
N ARG A 48 0.39 6.56 -8.47
CA ARG A 48 1.76 6.69 -8.99
C ARG A 48 2.18 5.50 -9.83
N LEU A 49 1.79 4.29 -9.42
CA LEU A 49 2.01 3.07 -10.20
C LEU A 49 1.27 3.14 -11.55
N ALA A 50 0.02 3.58 -11.57
CA ALA A 50 -0.76 3.75 -12.80
C ALA A 50 -0.12 4.80 -13.73
N HIS A 51 0.37 5.91 -13.20
CA HIS A 51 1.13 6.90 -13.97
C HIS A 51 2.41 6.32 -14.57
N LEU A 52 3.18 5.60 -13.76
CA LEU A 52 4.41 4.94 -14.22
C LEU A 52 4.10 3.96 -15.34
N PHE A 53 3.10 3.10 -15.14
CA PHE A 53 2.66 2.12 -16.14
C PHE A 53 2.26 2.79 -17.44
N TRP A 54 1.43 3.84 -17.39
CA TRP A 54 0.98 4.56 -18.58
C TRP A 54 2.13 5.19 -19.35
N ARG A 55 3.04 5.87 -18.65
CA ARG A 55 4.24 6.48 -19.24
C ARG A 55 5.10 5.42 -19.95
N MET A 56 5.45 4.35 -19.24
CA MET A 56 6.28 3.28 -19.77
C MET A 56 5.64 2.59 -20.98
N SER A 57 4.33 2.32 -20.91
CA SER A 57 3.59 1.69 -22.02
C SER A 57 3.59 2.58 -23.27
N ARG A 58 3.38 3.88 -23.08
CA ARG A 58 3.44 4.85 -24.20
C ARG A 58 4.84 4.91 -24.81
N ASP A 59 5.87 4.99 -23.97
CA ASP A 59 7.26 5.11 -24.44
C ASP A 59 7.65 3.85 -25.23
N LEU A 60 7.31 2.65 -24.76
CA LEU A 60 7.51 1.39 -25.48
C LEU A 60 6.70 1.28 -26.78
N ALA A 61 5.52 1.89 -26.84
CA ALA A 61 4.70 1.88 -28.05
C ALA A 61 5.19 2.87 -29.12
N CYS A 62 5.81 3.98 -28.71
CA CYS A 62 6.33 5.01 -29.59
C CYS A 62 7.76 4.74 -30.08
N ASP A 63 8.55 4.06 -29.28
CA ASP A 63 9.96 3.74 -29.59
C ASP A 63 10.26 2.29 -29.21
N PRO A 64 10.60 1.42 -30.20
CA PRO A 64 10.93 0.02 -29.95
C PRO A 64 12.31 -0.21 -29.32
N THR A 65 13.08 0.85 -29.07
CA THR A 65 14.38 0.71 -28.39
C THR A 65 14.20 0.24 -26.95
N PRO A 66 15.12 -0.56 -26.41
CA PRO A 66 15.07 -0.94 -25.01
C PRO A 66 15.05 0.28 -24.09
N LEU A 67 14.24 0.23 -23.04
CA LEU A 67 14.22 1.29 -22.04
C LEU A 67 15.58 1.45 -21.39
N ALA A 68 16.00 2.71 -21.21
CA ALA A 68 17.26 3.01 -20.54
C ALA A 68 17.24 2.55 -19.08
N GLU A 69 18.30 1.86 -18.68
CA GLU A 69 18.50 1.48 -17.28
C GLU A 69 18.83 2.72 -16.44
N LEU A 70 18.24 2.82 -15.28
CA LEU A 70 18.55 3.86 -14.32
C LEU A 70 19.69 3.40 -13.41
N GLU A 71 20.58 4.32 -13.03
CA GLU A 71 21.65 4.08 -12.05
C GLU A 71 21.09 4.01 -10.61
N ILE A 72 20.10 3.16 -10.42
CA ILE A 72 19.42 2.95 -9.14
C ILE A 72 19.53 1.47 -8.77
N ALA A 73 20.06 1.20 -7.59
CA ALA A 73 20.17 -0.16 -7.08
C ALA A 73 18.99 -0.53 -6.18
N TRP A 74 18.63 -1.80 -6.17
CA TRP A 74 17.73 -2.36 -5.18
C TRP A 74 18.34 -2.26 -3.78
N CYS A 75 17.55 -1.89 -2.77
CA CYS A 75 18.03 -1.76 -1.39
C CYS A 75 18.45 -3.09 -0.74
N GLY A 76 18.11 -4.21 -1.36
CA GLY A 76 18.47 -5.55 -0.87
C GLY A 76 17.64 -6.07 0.30
N ILE A 77 16.89 -5.23 0.99
CA ILE A 77 16.03 -5.63 2.11
C ILE A 77 14.70 -6.12 1.57
N LYS A 78 14.40 -7.40 1.80
CA LYS A 78 13.15 -8.02 1.37
C LYS A 78 12.32 -8.42 2.60
N SER A 79 11.12 -7.88 2.70
CA SER A 79 10.16 -8.31 3.73
C SER A 79 9.50 -9.62 3.31
N THR A 80 9.35 -10.53 4.26
CA THR A 80 8.62 -11.78 4.05
C THR A 80 7.22 -11.70 4.65
N ARG A 81 6.33 -12.57 4.18
CA ARG A 81 4.99 -12.70 4.77
C ARG A 81 5.04 -13.11 6.25
N GLN A 82 6.07 -13.86 6.63
CA GLN A 82 6.27 -14.25 8.03
C GLN A 82 6.66 -13.06 8.88
N MET A 83 7.66 -12.28 8.48
CA MET A 83 8.03 -11.04 9.17
C MET A 83 6.83 -10.10 9.33
N TYR A 84 5.99 -9.99 8.31
CA TYR A 84 4.78 -9.20 8.39
C TYR A 84 3.80 -9.72 9.46
N ARG A 85 3.57 -11.04 9.53
CA ARG A 85 2.74 -11.65 10.57
C ARG A 85 3.28 -11.41 11.97
N GLU A 86 4.60 -11.53 12.16
CA GLU A 86 5.27 -11.26 13.43
C GLU A 86 5.09 -9.80 13.86
N MET A 87 5.11 -8.85 12.91
CA MET A 87 4.82 -7.45 13.19
C MET A 87 3.35 -7.21 13.57
N CYS A 88 2.43 -8.02 13.07
CA CYS A 88 1.00 -7.96 13.42
C CYS A 88 0.67 -8.66 14.75
N GLU A 89 1.59 -9.44 15.31
CA GLU A 89 1.44 -10.04 16.63
C GLU A 89 2.03 -9.12 17.70
N LEU A 90 1.17 -8.54 18.54
CA LEU A 90 1.54 -7.55 19.54
C LEU A 90 1.96 -8.25 20.84
N PRO A 91 3.19 -8.06 21.34
CA PRO A 91 3.58 -8.60 22.63
C PRO A 91 2.79 -7.93 23.76
N ALA A 92 2.48 -8.68 24.82
CA ALA A 92 1.71 -8.18 25.97
C ALA A 92 2.38 -6.96 26.66
N GLY A 93 3.70 -6.88 26.61
CA GLY A 93 4.49 -5.77 27.19
C GLY A 93 4.85 -4.67 26.19
N ILE A 94 4.16 -4.55 25.07
CA ILE A 94 4.46 -3.54 24.05
C ILE A 94 4.35 -2.12 24.60
N SER A 95 5.31 -1.26 24.27
CA SER A 95 5.24 0.15 24.64
C SER A 95 4.18 0.90 23.85
N VAL A 96 3.63 1.99 24.42
CA VAL A 96 2.62 2.82 23.75
C VAL A 96 3.11 3.36 22.41
N GLY A 97 4.38 3.79 22.35
CA GLY A 97 4.97 4.31 21.12
C GLY A 97 5.11 3.24 20.01
N GLU A 98 5.52 2.03 20.38
CA GLU A 98 5.63 0.91 19.45
C GLU A 98 4.24 0.43 18.99
N LEU A 99 3.28 0.37 19.91
CA LEU A 99 1.89 0.04 19.57
C LEU A 99 1.32 1.03 18.53
N ALA A 100 1.51 2.33 18.77
CA ALA A 100 1.05 3.37 17.85
C ALA A 100 1.70 3.25 16.46
N ARG A 101 3.01 2.94 16.39
CA ARG A 101 3.71 2.70 15.11
C ARG A 101 3.15 1.49 14.37
N ARG A 102 2.90 0.37 15.09
CA ARG A 102 2.35 -0.84 14.47
C ARG A 102 0.91 -0.63 14.00
N ILE A 103 0.07 0.03 14.80
CA ILE A 103 -1.29 0.39 14.37
C ILE A 103 -1.23 1.22 13.09
N ARG A 104 -0.41 2.28 13.07
CA ARG A 104 -0.30 3.15 11.90
C ARG A 104 0.16 2.42 10.64
N ALA A 105 1.05 1.43 10.77
CA ALA A 105 1.69 0.78 9.64
C ALA A 105 0.97 -0.49 9.13
N PHE A 106 0.21 -1.16 10.00
CA PHE A 106 -0.31 -2.50 9.71
C PHE A 106 -1.82 -2.62 9.93
N HIS A 107 -2.47 -1.64 10.56
CA HIS A 107 -3.90 -1.69 10.75
C HIS A 107 -4.62 -1.36 9.44
N ASP A 108 -5.55 -2.24 9.05
CA ASP A 108 -6.43 -2.06 7.89
C ASP A 108 -5.69 -1.91 6.54
N ASP A 109 -4.57 -2.61 6.40
CA ASP A 109 -3.88 -2.70 5.12
C ASP A 109 -4.54 -3.72 4.17
N PHE A 110 -4.12 -3.71 2.90
CA PHE A 110 -4.68 -4.60 1.86
C PHE A 110 -4.44 -6.11 2.11
N ARG A 111 -3.49 -6.48 2.97
CA ARG A 111 -3.21 -7.89 3.28
C ARG A 111 -4.25 -8.51 4.20
N GLY A 112 -5.02 -7.67 4.90
CA GLY A 112 -6.08 -8.11 5.79
C GLY A 112 -5.61 -8.96 6.97
N ILE A 113 -4.33 -8.85 7.37
CA ILE A 113 -3.79 -9.54 8.55
C ILE A 113 -4.09 -8.68 9.77
N PRO A 114 -4.94 -9.14 10.69
CA PRO A 114 -5.31 -8.33 11.84
C PRO A 114 -4.16 -8.18 12.83
N LEU A 115 -4.09 -7.03 13.50
CA LEU A 115 -3.25 -6.88 14.68
C LEU A 115 -3.86 -7.66 15.83
N THR A 116 -3.11 -8.57 16.41
CA THR A 116 -3.57 -9.46 17.50
C THR A 116 -2.63 -9.38 18.70
N CYS A 117 -3.18 -9.62 19.89
CA CYS A 117 -2.44 -9.73 21.13
C CYS A 117 -2.93 -10.96 21.88
N SER A 118 -2.03 -11.69 22.52
CA SER A 118 -2.37 -12.84 23.37
C SER A 118 -2.10 -12.51 24.83
N LEU A 119 -3.15 -12.59 25.67
CA LEU A 119 -3.05 -12.41 27.13
C LEU A 119 -3.62 -13.64 27.82
N HIS A 120 -2.86 -14.26 28.71
CA HIS A 120 -3.27 -15.47 29.45
C HIS A 120 -3.79 -16.60 28.56
N GLY A 121 -3.22 -16.77 27.36
CA GLY A 121 -3.64 -17.80 26.40
C GLY A 121 -4.88 -17.43 25.57
N ILE A 122 -5.47 -16.27 25.79
CA ILE A 122 -6.62 -15.75 25.02
C ILE A 122 -6.11 -14.78 23.98
N ARG A 123 -6.51 -14.97 22.73
CA ARG A 123 -6.16 -14.07 21.61
C ARG A 123 -7.21 -12.99 21.46
N PHE A 124 -6.76 -11.75 21.44
CA PHE A 124 -7.54 -10.56 21.15
C PHE A 124 -7.14 -10.01 19.78
N GLN A 125 -8.08 -9.38 19.10
CA GLN A 125 -7.85 -8.70 17.84
C GLN A 125 -8.23 -7.24 17.99
N LEU A 126 -7.43 -6.34 17.39
CA LEU A 126 -7.78 -4.93 17.31
C LEU A 126 -9.03 -4.79 16.44
N ALA A 127 -10.11 -4.22 17.03
CA ALA A 127 -11.33 -3.97 16.28
C ALA A 127 -11.11 -2.83 15.27
N THR A 128 -11.50 -3.09 14.03
CA THR A 128 -11.60 -2.03 13.01
C THR A 128 -12.86 -1.23 13.34
N THR A 129 -12.72 0.03 13.74
CA THR A 129 -13.86 0.93 13.74
C THR A 129 -14.21 1.15 12.27
N ALA A 130 -15.22 0.44 11.77
CA ALA A 130 -15.77 0.73 10.46
C ALA A 130 -16.24 2.19 10.49
N THR A 131 -15.44 3.10 9.96
CA THR A 131 -15.96 4.39 9.55
C THR A 131 -16.97 4.06 8.48
N GLN A 132 -18.27 4.15 8.82
CA GLN A 132 -19.34 4.05 7.83
C GLN A 132 -18.96 4.97 6.69
N ALA A 133 -18.64 4.38 5.54
CA ALA A 133 -18.57 5.14 4.31
C ALA A 133 -19.90 5.90 4.20
N PRO A 134 -19.89 7.20 3.87
CA PRO A 134 -21.14 7.91 3.64
C PRO A 134 -21.93 7.11 2.61
N GLU A 135 -23.16 6.77 2.96
CA GLU A 135 -24.07 6.07 2.07
C GLU A 135 -24.10 6.83 0.73
N PRO A 136 -23.88 6.18 -0.41
CA PRO A 136 -23.91 6.88 -1.68
C PRO A 136 -25.28 7.57 -1.80
N PRO A 137 -25.35 8.80 -2.32
CA PRO A 137 -26.60 9.53 -2.46
C PRO A 137 -27.60 8.66 -3.20
N GLN A 138 -28.74 8.41 -2.57
CA GLN A 138 -29.83 7.67 -3.20
C GLN A 138 -30.25 8.42 -4.46
N VAL A 139 -30.05 7.81 -5.61
CA VAL A 139 -30.54 8.31 -6.89
C VAL A 139 -32.06 8.16 -6.83
N VAL A 140 -32.74 9.25 -6.47
CA VAL A 140 -34.21 9.32 -6.58
C VAL A 140 -34.53 9.33 -8.08
N SER A 141 -34.96 8.20 -8.59
CA SER A 141 -35.46 8.12 -9.96
C SER A 141 -36.70 9.02 -10.09
N PRO A 142 -36.77 9.91 -11.09
CA PRO A 142 -37.94 10.72 -11.30
C PRO A 142 -39.15 9.82 -11.64
N PRO A 143 -40.39 10.18 -11.19
CA PRO A 143 -41.56 9.40 -11.48
C PRO A 143 -41.79 9.33 -12.99
N LEU A 144 -42.04 8.10 -13.50
CA LEU A 144 -42.45 7.91 -14.86
C LEU A 144 -43.73 8.73 -15.10
N ALA A 145 -43.65 9.72 -15.99
CA ALA A 145 -44.83 10.43 -16.46
C ALA A 145 -45.74 9.42 -17.17
N ALA A 146 -46.94 9.23 -16.64
CA ALA A 146 -48.03 8.46 -17.31
C ALA A 146 -48.40 9.18 -18.60
N ALA A 147 -48.14 8.53 -19.71
CA ALA A 147 -48.65 8.96 -21.02
C ALA A 147 -50.14 8.64 -21.06
N SER A 148 -50.95 9.70 -21.24
CA SER A 148 -52.35 9.63 -21.58
C SER A 148 -52.51 9.57 -23.10
#